data_072869e12c91f1a85bc87c46caef9e10
#
_entry.id   072869e12c91f1a85bc87c46caef9e10
#
_cell.length_a   1.000
_cell.length_b   1.000
_cell.length_c   1.000
_cell.angle_alpha   90.00
_cell.angle_beta   90.00
_cell.angle_gamma   90.00
#
_symmetry.space_group_name_H-M   'P 1'
#
loop_
_entity.id
_entity.type
_entity.pdbx_description
1 polymer ?
#
loop_
_entity_poly.entity_id
_entity_poly.type
_entity_poly.pdbx_seq_one_letter_code
_entity_poly.pdbx_strand_id
1 'polypeptide(L)'
;VEVTIASKTTTSANIRQRYWWVSGMHKLDALTRILEVETFDAMIIFARTKAATEELAEKLQARGLAAAAINGDMQQAQRERTIGQLKEGKLDILVATDVAARGLDVERISHVLNYDIPYDTESYVHRIGRTGRAGRKGEAILFVTPRERGMLGAIERATRQKIEQM
;
A
#
# COMPACT_ATOMS: atom_id res chain seq x y z
N VAL A 1 -5.76 -23.69 -16.98
CA VAL A 1 -5.59 -24.42 -15.72
C VAL A 1 -4.48 -23.79 -14.90
N GLU A 2 -3.33 -23.61 -15.49
CA GLU A 2 -2.22 -22.93 -14.80
C GLU A 2 -2.54 -21.49 -14.48
N VAL A 3 -3.45 -20.88 -15.22
CA VAL A 3 -3.86 -19.49 -15.03
C VAL A 3 -4.38 -19.26 -13.62
N THR A 4 -5.17 -20.20 -13.09
CA THR A 4 -5.75 -20.07 -11.75
C THR A 4 -4.68 -20.08 -10.67
N ILE A 5 -3.67 -20.91 -10.82
CA ILE A 5 -2.57 -21.02 -9.86
C ILE A 5 -1.68 -19.78 -9.94
N ALA A 6 -1.37 -19.33 -11.14
CA ALA A 6 -0.52 -18.19 -11.36
C ALA A 6 -1.14 -16.89 -10.81
N SER A 7 -2.47 -16.75 -10.87
CA SER A 7 -3.14 -15.52 -10.47
C SER A 7 -2.99 -15.17 -8.99
N LYS A 8 -2.67 -16.16 -8.13
CA LYS A 8 -2.49 -15.92 -6.69
C LYS A 8 -1.19 -15.21 -6.35
N THR A 9 -0.16 -15.39 -7.17
CA THR A 9 1.17 -14.86 -6.89
C THR A 9 1.69 -13.95 -8.00
N THR A 10 0.89 -13.74 -9.05
CA THR A 10 1.29 -12.93 -10.19
C THR A 10 0.82 -11.50 -10.01
N THR A 11 1.73 -10.56 -10.21
CA THR A 11 1.39 -9.14 -10.17
C THR A 11 1.00 -8.65 -11.56
N SER A 12 0.25 -7.56 -11.61
CA SER A 12 -0.13 -6.95 -12.88
C SER A 12 1.07 -6.31 -13.56
N ALA A 13 1.18 -6.49 -14.88
CA ALA A 13 2.29 -5.92 -15.65
C ALA A 13 2.26 -4.39 -15.69
N ASN A 14 1.12 -3.77 -15.39
CA ASN A 14 0.99 -2.31 -15.38
C ASN A 14 1.33 -1.68 -14.03
N ILE A 15 1.83 -2.46 -13.07
CA ILE A 15 2.26 -1.95 -11.78
C ILE A 15 3.77 -1.98 -11.71
N ARG A 16 4.38 -0.79 -11.55
CA ARG A 16 5.83 -0.69 -11.37
C ARG A 16 6.15 -0.90 -9.90
N GLN A 17 7.08 -1.80 -9.60
CA GLN A 17 7.44 -2.18 -8.23
C GLN A 17 8.84 -1.69 -7.89
N ARG A 18 8.96 -1.02 -6.74
CA ARG A 18 10.24 -0.52 -6.23
C ARG A 18 10.31 -0.78 -4.74
N TYR A 19 11.52 -0.92 -4.20
CA TYR A 19 11.71 -1.04 -2.77
C TYR A 19 12.78 -0.07 -2.27
N TRP A 20 12.73 0.24 -1.00
CA TRP A 20 13.67 1.14 -0.36
C TRP A 20 14.12 0.55 0.98
N TRP A 21 15.45 0.49 1.17
CA TRP A 21 16.01 0.06 2.46
C TRP A 21 15.77 1.16 3.48
N VAL A 22 15.04 0.83 4.56
CA VAL A 22 14.68 1.79 5.59
C VAL A 22 14.82 1.11 6.94
N SER A 23 15.48 1.75 7.91
CA SER A 23 15.44 1.24 9.28
C SER A 23 14.06 1.54 9.89
N GLY A 24 13.63 0.71 10.84
CA GLY A 24 12.33 0.88 11.46
C GLY A 24 12.11 2.27 12.07
N MET A 25 13.18 2.88 12.60
CA MET A 25 13.14 4.20 13.21
C MET A 25 12.92 5.33 12.20
N HIS A 26 13.21 5.09 10.92
CA HIS A 26 13.17 6.13 9.90
C HIS A 26 12.05 5.94 8.87
N LYS A 27 11.10 5.05 9.14
CA LYS A 27 10.00 4.80 8.19
C LYS A 27 9.17 6.05 7.93
N LEU A 28 8.88 6.82 8.97
CA LEU A 28 8.09 8.04 8.81
C LEU A 28 8.84 9.08 7.98
N ASP A 29 10.14 9.23 8.21
CA ASP A 29 10.96 10.16 7.43
C ASP A 29 11.00 9.74 5.96
N ALA A 30 11.15 8.44 5.71
CA ALA A 30 11.14 7.91 4.34
C ALA A 30 9.80 8.15 3.67
N LEU A 31 8.70 7.92 4.40
CA LEU A 31 7.35 8.18 3.87
C LEU A 31 7.17 9.65 3.52
N THR A 32 7.60 10.55 4.41
CA THR A 32 7.49 11.98 4.14
C THR A 32 8.25 12.36 2.87
N ARG A 33 9.43 11.78 2.66
CA ARG A 33 10.21 12.03 1.46
C ARG A 33 9.49 11.53 0.21
N ILE A 34 8.90 10.34 0.27
CA ILE A 34 8.12 9.78 -0.84
C ILE A 34 6.97 10.73 -1.20
N LEU A 35 6.25 11.21 -0.20
CA LEU A 35 5.11 12.10 -0.41
C LEU A 35 5.51 13.45 -1.02
N GLU A 36 6.75 13.87 -0.79
CA GLU A 36 7.26 15.11 -1.38
C GLU A 36 7.70 14.94 -2.84
N VAL A 37 8.27 13.79 -3.18
CA VAL A 37 8.90 13.61 -4.49
C VAL A 37 8.02 12.88 -5.51
N GLU A 38 7.09 12.03 -5.05
CA GLU A 38 6.21 11.29 -5.95
C GLU A 38 4.99 12.13 -6.31
N THR A 39 4.64 12.12 -7.59
CA THR A 39 3.37 12.70 -8.03
C THR A 39 2.32 11.60 -7.97
N PHE A 40 1.31 11.77 -7.13
CA PHE A 40 0.28 10.75 -6.97
C PHE A 40 -1.11 11.38 -6.96
N ASP A 41 -2.11 10.61 -7.41
CA ASP A 41 -3.51 11.01 -7.34
C ASP A 41 -4.11 10.63 -6.01
N ALA A 42 -3.98 9.37 -5.65
CA ALA A 42 -4.33 8.85 -4.33
C ALA A 42 -3.36 7.73 -3.98
N MET A 43 -3.08 7.60 -2.70
CA MET A 43 -2.16 6.59 -2.18
C MET A 43 -2.82 5.80 -1.07
N ILE A 44 -2.69 4.48 -1.12
CA ILE A 44 -3.03 3.65 0.03
C ILE A 44 -1.73 3.18 0.69
N ILE A 45 -1.65 3.32 2.01
CA ILE A 45 -0.49 2.95 2.80
C ILE A 45 -0.90 1.79 3.70
N PHE A 46 -0.16 0.69 3.62
CA PHE A 46 -0.44 -0.50 4.42
C PHE A 46 0.44 -0.53 5.66
N ALA A 47 -0.20 -0.59 6.81
CA ALA A 47 0.45 -0.78 8.10
C ALA A 47 -0.08 -2.07 8.73
N ARG A 48 0.71 -2.65 9.63
CA ARG A 48 0.46 -4.00 10.15
C ARG A 48 -0.72 -4.06 11.11
N THR A 49 -0.91 -3.04 11.96
CA THR A 49 -1.92 -3.07 13.02
C THR A 49 -2.87 -1.89 12.94
N LYS A 50 -4.05 -2.04 13.56
CA LYS A 50 -5.02 -0.95 13.64
C LYS A 50 -4.43 0.28 14.33
N ALA A 51 -3.75 0.08 15.45
CA ALA A 51 -3.13 1.17 16.18
C ALA A 51 -2.12 1.91 15.32
N ALA A 52 -1.33 1.18 14.54
CA ALA A 52 -0.35 1.78 13.64
C ALA A 52 -1.01 2.60 12.53
N THR A 53 -2.15 2.15 12.01
CA THR A 53 -2.86 2.91 10.96
C THR A 53 -3.37 4.24 11.52
N GLU A 54 -3.95 4.22 12.70
CA GLU A 54 -4.48 5.43 13.32
C GLU A 54 -3.38 6.42 13.68
N GLU A 55 -2.30 5.92 14.26
CA GLU A 55 -1.16 6.75 14.62
C GLU A 55 -0.53 7.41 13.40
N LEU A 56 -0.35 6.64 12.33
CA LEU A 56 0.25 7.16 11.11
C LEU A 56 -0.65 8.20 10.45
N ALA A 57 -1.96 7.92 10.39
CA ALA A 57 -2.90 8.88 9.82
C ALA A 57 -2.89 10.20 10.60
N GLU A 58 -2.84 10.15 11.93
CA GLU A 58 -2.75 11.35 12.74
C GLU A 58 -1.48 12.15 12.46
N LYS A 59 -0.35 11.48 12.32
CA LYS A 59 0.92 12.14 12.01
C LYS A 59 0.90 12.81 10.65
N LEU A 60 0.27 12.17 9.66
CA LEU A 60 0.13 12.76 8.33
C LEU A 60 -0.81 13.96 8.36
N GLN A 61 -1.92 13.87 9.09
CA GLN A 61 -2.84 15.00 9.26
C GLN A 61 -2.15 16.18 9.93
N ALA A 62 -1.32 15.92 10.93
CA ALA A 62 -0.56 16.98 11.61
C ALA A 62 0.40 17.70 10.68
N ARG A 63 0.78 17.06 9.57
CA ARG A 63 1.63 17.67 8.53
C ARG A 63 0.82 18.32 7.42
N GLY A 64 -0.48 18.45 7.59
CA GLY A 64 -1.36 19.11 6.63
C GLY A 64 -1.80 18.24 5.46
N LEU A 65 -1.61 16.92 5.56
CA LEU A 65 -2.01 16.01 4.49
C LEU A 65 -3.44 15.52 4.68
N ALA A 66 -4.16 15.34 3.58
CA ALA A 66 -5.54 14.84 3.59
C ALA A 66 -5.51 13.32 3.70
N ALA A 67 -5.34 12.83 4.91
CA ALA A 67 -5.17 11.41 5.23
C ALA A 67 -6.20 10.92 6.22
N ALA A 68 -6.59 9.65 6.13
CA ALA A 68 -7.47 9.00 7.10
C ALA A 68 -7.11 7.52 7.19
N ALA A 69 -7.46 6.90 8.32
CA ALA A 69 -7.26 5.48 8.52
C ALA A 69 -8.55 4.72 8.31
N ILE A 70 -8.46 3.47 7.80
CA ILE A 70 -9.55 2.50 7.87
C ILE A 70 -9.03 1.24 8.54
N ASN A 71 -9.87 0.65 9.40
CA ASN A 71 -9.53 -0.61 10.08
C ASN A 71 -10.80 -1.38 10.39
N GLY A 72 -10.65 -2.61 10.90
CA GLY A 72 -11.75 -3.53 11.11
C GLY A 72 -12.73 -3.12 12.21
N ASP A 73 -12.36 -2.15 13.06
CA ASP A 73 -13.23 -1.70 14.16
C ASP A 73 -14.17 -0.59 13.74
N MET A 74 -14.01 -0.04 12.55
CA MET A 74 -14.89 1.02 12.04
C MET A 74 -16.28 0.47 11.72
N GLN A 75 -17.30 1.27 11.96
CA GLN A 75 -18.63 0.97 11.47
C GLN A 75 -18.66 1.06 9.95
N GLN A 76 -19.49 0.24 9.34
CA GLN A 76 -19.56 0.15 7.87
C GLN A 76 -19.91 1.51 7.25
N ALA A 77 -20.81 2.27 7.85
CA ALA A 77 -21.18 3.59 7.34
C ALA A 77 -19.99 4.55 7.33
N GLN A 78 -19.15 4.51 8.37
CA GLN A 78 -17.95 5.34 8.45
C GLN A 78 -16.91 4.91 7.41
N ARG A 79 -16.75 3.60 7.24
CA ARG A 79 -15.82 3.04 6.23
C ARG A 79 -16.24 3.50 4.83
N GLU A 80 -17.51 3.38 4.51
CA GLU A 80 -18.03 3.78 3.20
C GLU A 80 -17.86 5.28 2.96
N ARG A 81 -18.07 6.10 3.99
CA ARG A 81 -17.87 7.55 3.89
C ARG A 81 -16.42 7.88 3.60
N THR A 82 -15.50 7.24 4.31
CA THR A 82 -14.07 7.47 4.12
C THR A 82 -13.63 7.07 2.71
N ILE A 83 -14.09 5.91 2.25
CA ILE A 83 -13.79 5.46 0.88
C ILE A 83 -14.38 6.41 -0.15
N GLY A 84 -15.59 6.89 0.08
CA GLY A 84 -16.23 7.89 -0.79
C GLY A 84 -15.41 9.17 -0.89
N GLN A 85 -14.87 9.64 0.23
CA GLN A 85 -14.00 10.81 0.25
C GLN A 85 -12.73 10.60 -0.56
N LEU A 86 -12.17 9.39 -0.50
CA LEU A 86 -11.00 9.05 -1.31
C LEU A 86 -11.35 9.07 -2.79
N LYS A 87 -12.49 8.51 -3.17
CA LYS A 87 -12.95 8.52 -4.57
C LYS A 87 -13.19 9.94 -5.08
N GLU A 88 -13.72 10.81 -4.25
CA GLU A 88 -14.06 12.18 -4.63
C GLU A 88 -12.90 13.17 -4.59
N GLY A 89 -11.75 12.75 -4.07
CA GLY A 89 -10.59 13.63 -3.95
C GLY A 89 -10.56 14.50 -2.71
N LYS A 90 -11.46 14.27 -1.77
CA LYS A 90 -11.44 14.96 -0.46
C LYS A 90 -10.35 14.40 0.44
N LEU A 91 -10.00 13.14 0.24
CA LEU A 91 -8.84 12.49 0.85
C LEU A 91 -7.90 12.06 -0.26
N ASP A 92 -6.60 12.13 0.01
CA ASP A 92 -5.58 11.71 -0.94
C ASP A 92 -4.81 10.51 -0.45
N ILE A 93 -4.84 10.23 0.85
CA ILE A 93 -4.08 9.16 1.48
C ILE A 93 -4.98 8.36 2.40
N LEU A 94 -4.98 7.04 2.20
CA LEU A 94 -5.69 6.12 3.05
C LEU A 94 -4.69 5.20 3.73
N VAL A 95 -4.73 5.10 5.06
CA VAL A 95 -3.86 4.18 5.81
C VAL A 95 -4.72 3.01 6.27
N ALA A 96 -4.32 1.79 5.90
CA ALA A 96 -5.16 0.61 6.11
C ALA A 96 -4.36 -0.61 6.55
N THR A 97 -5.06 -1.54 7.20
CA THR A 97 -4.55 -2.90 7.38
C THR A 97 -5.00 -3.76 6.20
N ASP A 98 -4.40 -4.92 6.05
CA ASP A 98 -4.78 -5.85 4.97
C ASP A 98 -6.27 -6.21 5.02
N VAL A 99 -6.78 -6.49 6.21
CA VAL A 99 -8.18 -6.89 6.39
C VAL A 99 -9.11 -5.75 5.99
N ALA A 100 -8.81 -4.52 6.42
CA ALA A 100 -9.66 -3.37 6.15
C ALA A 100 -9.69 -2.99 4.67
N ALA A 101 -8.62 -3.31 3.93
CA ALA A 101 -8.54 -2.98 2.51
C ALA A 101 -9.17 -4.02 1.60
N ARG A 102 -9.68 -5.13 2.13
CA ARG A 102 -10.32 -6.16 1.31
C ARG A 102 -11.50 -5.59 0.54
N GLY A 103 -11.56 -5.92 -0.73
CA GLY A 103 -12.64 -5.49 -1.60
C GLY A 103 -12.58 -4.02 -1.98
N LEU A 104 -11.58 -3.28 -1.54
CA LEU A 104 -11.42 -1.88 -1.87
C LEU A 104 -11.13 -1.74 -3.37
N ASP A 105 -11.98 -0.98 -4.06
CA ASP A 105 -11.86 -0.77 -5.50
C ASP A 105 -12.01 0.72 -5.79
N VAL A 106 -10.89 1.43 -5.81
CA VAL A 106 -10.84 2.87 -6.08
C VAL A 106 -9.86 3.08 -7.23
N GLU A 107 -10.40 3.39 -8.40
CA GLU A 107 -9.59 3.55 -9.62
C GLU A 107 -8.55 4.66 -9.48
N ARG A 108 -8.84 5.65 -8.68
CA ARG A 108 -7.99 6.82 -8.48
C ARG A 108 -6.66 6.48 -7.77
N ILE A 109 -6.55 5.32 -7.10
CA ILE A 109 -5.33 4.95 -6.40
C ILE A 109 -4.20 4.72 -7.40
N SER A 110 -3.25 5.65 -7.42
CA SER A 110 -2.08 5.59 -8.29
C SER A 110 -0.89 4.90 -7.61
N HIS A 111 -0.87 4.88 -6.28
CA HIS A 111 0.26 4.36 -5.50
C HIS A 111 -0.21 3.48 -4.36
N VAL A 112 0.52 2.37 -4.16
CA VAL A 112 0.41 1.54 -2.96
C VAL A 112 1.76 1.58 -2.27
N LEU A 113 1.78 1.93 -0.99
CA LEU A 113 3.01 1.96 -0.21
C LEU A 113 2.91 0.97 0.94
N ASN A 114 3.81 0.00 0.97
CA ASN A 114 3.91 -0.98 2.04
C ASN A 114 4.81 -0.42 3.12
N TYR A 115 4.21 0.26 4.09
CA TYR A 115 4.92 0.87 5.21
C TYR A 115 5.52 -0.22 6.11
N ASP A 116 4.74 -1.28 6.34
CA ASP A 116 5.20 -2.52 6.97
C ASP A 116 5.18 -3.63 5.95
N ILE A 117 6.21 -4.48 5.97
CA ILE A 117 6.31 -5.58 5.03
C ILE A 117 5.15 -6.56 5.26
N PRO A 118 4.57 -7.14 4.19
CA PRO A 118 3.48 -8.10 4.37
C PRO A 118 3.96 -9.41 5.01
N TYR A 119 3.01 -10.15 5.60
CA TYR A 119 3.30 -11.43 6.23
C TYR A 119 3.74 -12.50 5.25
N ASP A 120 3.20 -12.47 4.04
CA ASP A 120 3.47 -13.48 3.02
C ASP A 120 3.38 -12.87 1.63
N THR A 121 3.74 -13.66 0.64
CA THR A 121 3.79 -13.19 -0.74
C THR A 121 2.41 -12.95 -1.33
N GLU A 122 1.41 -13.71 -0.93
CA GLU A 122 0.05 -13.52 -1.39
C GLU A 122 -0.51 -12.18 -0.91
N SER A 123 -0.25 -11.84 0.36
CA SER A 123 -0.66 -10.54 0.90
C SER A 123 -0.03 -9.39 0.12
N TYR A 124 1.23 -9.54 -0.26
CA TYR A 124 1.90 -8.53 -1.08
C TYR A 124 1.15 -8.30 -2.40
N VAL A 125 0.83 -9.38 -3.09
CA VAL A 125 0.11 -9.30 -4.37
C VAL A 125 -1.25 -8.63 -4.20
N HIS A 126 -1.97 -8.99 -3.14
CA HIS A 126 -3.28 -8.39 -2.85
C HIS A 126 -3.17 -6.91 -2.52
N ARG A 127 -2.13 -6.51 -1.79
CA ARG A 127 -1.90 -5.10 -1.46
C ARG A 127 -1.66 -4.28 -2.72
N ILE A 128 -0.71 -4.68 -3.54
CA ILE A 128 -0.37 -3.86 -4.71
C ILE A 128 -1.47 -3.89 -5.77
N GLY A 129 -2.33 -4.90 -5.74
CA GLY A 129 -3.51 -4.95 -6.62
C GLY A 129 -4.56 -3.89 -6.33
N ARG A 130 -4.36 -3.05 -5.30
CA ARG A 130 -5.25 -1.90 -5.07
C ARG A 130 -4.97 -0.75 -6.02
N THR A 131 -3.83 -0.76 -6.71
CA THR A 131 -3.53 0.20 -7.78
C THR A 131 -3.53 -0.51 -9.14
N GLY A 132 -3.37 0.25 -10.21
CA GLY A 132 -3.37 -0.30 -11.56
C GLY A 132 -4.73 -0.83 -12.00
N ARG A 133 -5.81 -0.33 -11.40
CA ARG A 133 -7.17 -0.78 -11.69
C ARG A 133 -7.67 -0.17 -13.00
N ALA A 134 -8.61 -0.85 -13.64
CA ALA A 134 -9.25 -0.37 -14.87
C ALA A 134 -8.24 -0.07 -15.98
N GLY A 135 -7.16 -0.83 -16.05
CA GLY A 135 -6.12 -0.66 -17.08
C GLY A 135 -5.18 0.51 -16.85
N ARG A 136 -5.29 1.21 -15.72
CA ARG A 136 -4.41 2.34 -15.39
C ARG A 136 -3.06 1.82 -14.92
N LYS A 137 -2.04 2.65 -15.07
CA LYS A 137 -0.71 2.36 -14.53
C LYS A 137 -0.69 2.61 -13.03
N GLY A 138 0.05 1.79 -12.30
CA GLY A 138 0.18 1.93 -10.86
C GLY A 138 1.61 1.85 -10.40
N GLU A 139 1.87 2.37 -9.20
CA GLU A 139 3.16 2.33 -8.54
C GLU A 139 3.03 1.59 -7.21
N ALA A 140 3.97 0.70 -6.93
CA ALA A 140 4.03 0.00 -5.66
C ALA A 140 5.40 0.23 -5.04
N ILE A 141 5.43 0.65 -3.79
CA ILE A 141 6.65 0.92 -3.05
C ILE A 141 6.67 0.04 -1.80
N LEU A 142 7.78 -0.61 -1.55
CA LEU A 142 7.95 -1.52 -0.42
C LEU A 142 9.11 -1.04 0.45
N PHE A 143 8.82 -0.71 1.71
CA PHE A 143 9.86 -0.44 2.69
C PHE A 143 10.39 -1.78 3.22
N VAL A 144 11.70 -1.94 3.21
CA VAL A 144 12.37 -3.17 3.66
C VAL A 144 13.42 -2.80 4.68
N THR A 145 13.33 -3.40 5.88
CA THR A 145 14.41 -3.29 6.87
C THR A 145 15.43 -4.40 6.63
N PRO A 146 16.65 -4.29 7.18
CA PRO A 146 17.65 -5.35 7.02
C PRO A 146 17.17 -6.73 7.48
N ARG A 147 16.33 -6.79 8.51
CA ARG A 147 15.77 -8.06 9.00
C ARG A 147 14.80 -8.71 8.02
N GLU A 148 14.25 -7.93 7.12
CA GLU A 148 13.19 -8.36 6.21
C GLU A 148 13.71 -8.73 4.82
N ARG A 149 15.02 -8.79 4.65
CA ARG A 149 15.64 -9.13 3.37
C ARG A 149 15.12 -10.46 2.80
N GLY A 150 14.90 -11.43 3.68
CA GLY A 150 14.38 -12.74 3.26
C GLY A 150 13.00 -12.66 2.63
N MET A 151 12.13 -11.79 3.17
CA MET A 151 10.79 -11.62 2.61
C MET A 151 10.85 -10.94 1.24
N LEU A 152 11.74 -9.95 1.06
CA LEU A 152 11.93 -9.34 -0.26
C LEU A 152 12.30 -10.40 -1.30
N GLY A 153 13.25 -11.27 -0.98
CA GLY A 153 13.64 -12.35 -1.87
C GLY A 153 12.51 -13.33 -2.13
N ALA A 154 11.71 -13.65 -1.09
CA ALA A 154 10.57 -14.54 -1.25
C ALA A 154 9.52 -13.96 -2.19
N ILE A 155 9.26 -12.66 -2.07
CA ILE A 155 8.30 -11.98 -2.95
C ILE A 155 8.79 -12.04 -4.40
N GLU A 156 10.07 -11.74 -4.63
CA GLU A 156 10.62 -11.78 -5.98
C GLU A 156 10.53 -13.17 -6.60
N ARG A 157 10.83 -14.21 -5.81
CA ARG A 157 10.75 -15.60 -6.29
C ARG A 157 9.31 -16.02 -6.59
N ALA A 158 8.38 -15.67 -5.69
CA ALA A 158 6.99 -16.08 -5.84
C ALA A 158 6.30 -15.38 -7.00
N THR A 159 6.61 -14.11 -7.24
CA THR A 159 6.00 -13.33 -8.31
C THR A 159 6.77 -13.43 -9.62
N ARG A 160 7.96 -14.02 -9.58
CA ARG A 160 8.87 -14.14 -10.73
C ARG A 160 9.21 -12.78 -11.33
N GLN A 161 9.29 -11.77 -10.49
CA GLN A 161 9.63 -10.41 -10.88
C GLN A 161 10.69 -9.86 -9.95
N LYS A 162 11.61 -9.11 -10.53
CA LYS A 162 12.59 -8.41 -9.73
C LYS A 162 12.05 -7.04 -9.37
N ILE A 163 12.21 -6.68 -8.09
CA ILE A 163 11.75 -5.38 -7.60
C ILE A 163 12.93 -4.42 -7.64
N GLU A 164 12.73 -3.26 -8.28
CA GLU A 164 13.80 -2.28 -8.44
C GLU A 164 14.08 -1.56 -7.13
N GLN A 165 15.36 -1.31 -6.86
CA GLN A 165 15.76 -0.50 -5.71
C GLN A 165 15.63 0.99 -6.05
N MET A 166 15.06 1.74 -5.12
CA MET A 166 14.94 3.20 -5.25
C MET A 166 16.24 3.87 -4.86
#